data_21ac18d2877d8e1185b40e2c401e6dfb
#
_entry.id   21ac18d2877d8e1185b40e2c401e6dfb
#
_cell.length_a   1.000
_cell.length_b   1.000
_cell.length_c   1.000
_cell.angle_alpha   90.00
_cell.angle_beta   90.00
_cell.angle_gamma   90.00
#
_symmetry.space_group_name_H-M   'P 1'
#
loop_
_entity.id
_entity.type
_entity.pdbx_description
1 polymer ?
#
loop_
_entity_poly.entity_id
_entity_poly.type
_entity_poly.pdbx_seq_one_letter_code
_entity_poly.pdbx_strand_id
1 'polypeptide(L)'
;VTPHTPPSPDGPPDDPGGAVSSWPTGRLLSVAARLVESSWEEYLRTRGLTHAGLIALHVLSEDGPSPQRPLARRCKVTDQTMSRTVEGLRRAGYVRVAADQRDRRRMLVTPTAQGLAVHEEALEAERSDPAVLRGLADYQTFRDQLLRLIGALGGAGTPPPLPPDPEPTGDPDLPGRPASGSGRG
;
A
#
# COMPACT_ATOMS: atom_id res chain seq x y z
N VAL A 1 43.96 -16.41 -45.63
CA VAL A 1 43.16 -17.13 -44.61
C VAL A 1 43.59 -16.58 -43.27
N THR A 2 42.81 -15.66 -42.71
CA THR A 2 43.04 -15.07 -41.36
C THR A 2 42.39 -15.98 -40.34
N PRO A 3 43.07 -16.40 -39.27
CA PRO A 3 42.48 -17.21 -38.23
C PRO A 3 41.47 -16.39 -37.40
N HIS A 4 40.25 -16.89 -37.33
CA HIS A 4 39.18 -16.38 -36.46
C HIS A 4 39.49 -16.81 -35.01
N THR A 5 39.88 -15.87 -34.16
CA THR A 5 40.02 -16.10 -32.73
C THR A 5 38.61 -16.10 -32.12
N PRO A 6 38.19 -17.16 -31.43
CA PRO A 6 36.89 -17.14 -30.71
C PRO A 6 36.99 -16.14 -29.56
N PRO A 7 35.89 -15.45 -29.20
CA PRO A 7 35.85 -14.56 -28.04
C PRO A 7 36.05 -15.34 -26.76
N SER A 8 36.87 -14.80 -25.85
CA SER A 8 37.14 -15.34 -24.50
C SER A 8 35.85 -15.38 -23.67
N PRO A 9 35.61 -16.45 -22.88
CA PRO A 9 34.42 -16.57 -22.04
C PRO A 9 34.47 -15.74 -20.73
N ASP A 10 35.51 -14.94 -20.52
CA ASP A 10 35.68 -14.12 -19.32
C ASP A 10 35.35 -12.64 -19.60
N GLY A 11 34.07 -12.39 -19.99
CA GLY A 11 33.49 -11.06 -19.81
C GLY A 11 33.23 -10.81 -18.32
N PRO A 12 33.42 -9.57 -17.81
CA PRO A 12 33.02 -9.28 -16.44
C PRO A 12 31.56 -9.66 -16.24
N PRO A 13 31.17 -10.22 -15.05
CA PRO A 13 29.78 -10.56 -14.79
C PRO A 13 28.91 -9.34 -15.05
N ASP A 14 27.79 -9.54 -15.74
CA ASP A 14 26.80 -8.49 -16.04
C ASP A 14 26.60 -7.64 -14.79
N ASP A 15 27.13 -6.41 -14.80
CA ASP A 15 26.91 -5.43 -13.75
C ASP A 15 25.47 -4.92 -13.88
N PRO A 16 24.52 -5.42 -13.08
CA PRO A 16 23.12 -4.96 -13.15
C PRO A 16 23.00 -3.47 -12.83
N GLY A 17 24.00 -2.87 -12.17
CA GLY A 17 24.07 -1.43 -11.90
C GLY A 17 24.38 -0.61 -13.15
N GLY A 18 25.21 -1.11 -14.07
CA GLY A 18 25.62 -0.39 -15.27
C GLY A 18 24.47 -0.12 -16.25
N ALA A 19 23.55 -1.05 -16.40
CA ALA A 19 22.38 -0.87 -17.25
C ALA A 19 21.36 0.14 -16.69
N VAL A 20 21.21 0.19 -15.36
CA VAL A 20 20.25 1.07 -14.67
C VAL A 20 20.75 2.51 -14.58
N SER A 21 22.06 2.71 -14.43
CA SER A 21 22.67 4.05 -14.30
C SER A 21 22.45 4.95 -15.53
N SER A 22 22.20 4.38 -16.72
CA SER A 22 21.93 5.13 -17.95
C SER A 22 20.44 5.50 -18.13
N TRP A 23 19.56 5.09 -17.24
CA TRP A 23 18.14 5.36 -17.39
C TRP A 23 17.78 6.82 -17.11
N PRO A 24 16.79 7.38 -17.85
CA PRO A 24 16.26 8.71 -17.55
C PRO A 24 15.72 8.78 -16.12
N THR A 25 15.90 9.93 -15.46
CA THR A 25 15.51 10.18 -14.07
C THR A 25 14.06 9.80 -13.78
N GLY A 26 13.11 10.09 -14.69
CA GLY A 26 11.71 9.73 -14.51
C GLY A 26 11.47 8.21 -14.43
N ARG A 27 12.24 7.41 -15.20
CA ARG A 27 12.20 5.95 -15.14
C ARG A 27 12.77 5.44 -13.82
N LEU A 28 13.90 5.98 -13.38
CA LEU A 28 14.51 5.65 -12.09
C LEU A 28 13.55 5.93 -10.94
N LEU A 29 12.91 7.09 -10.94
CA LEU A 29 11.92 7.47 -9.94
C LEU A 29 10.72 6.51 -9.92
N SER A 30 10.19 6.12 -11.10
CA SER A 30 9.08 5.19 -11.21
C SER A 30 9.44 3.79 -10.71
N VAL A 31 10.66 3.32 -10.94
CA VAL A 31 11.12 2.02 -10.44
C VAL A 31 11.35 2.08 -8.93
N ALA A 32 12.02 3.13 -8.44
CA ALA A 32 12.24 3.31 -7.00
C ALA A 32 10.91 3.38 -6.24
N ALA A 33 9.92 4.13 -6.74
CA ALA A 33 8.60 4.22 -6.13
C ALA A 33 7.94 2.83 -6.01
N ARG A 34 7.93 2.01 -7.10
CA ARG A 34 7.36 0.66 -7.06
C ARG A 34 8.07 -0.28 -6.09
N LEU A 35 9.40 -0.18 -5.98
CA LEU A 35 10.15 -1.00 -5.02
C LEU A 35 9.83 -0.63 -3.56
N VAL A 36 9.73 0.67 -3.28
CA VAL A 36 9.32 1.17 -1.96
C VAL A 36 7.88 0.75 -1.65
N GLU A 37 6.95 0.93 -2.60
CA GLU A 37 5.55 0.49 -2.45
C GLU A 37 5.45 -1.02 -2.16
N SER A 38 6.14 -1.86 -2.94
CA SER A 38 6.13 -3.31 -2.76
C SER A 38 6.70 -3.74 -1.40
N SER A 39 7.79 -3.11 -0.95
CA SER A 39 8.36 -3.34 0.37
C SER A 39 7.38 -2.96 1.49
N TRP A 40 6.69 -1.84 1.29
CA TRP A 40 5.71 -1.32 2.23
C TRP A 40 4.45 -2.20 2.32
N GLU A 41 3.95 -2.66 1.17
CA GLU A 41 2.82 -3.62 1.12
C GLU A 41 3.13 -4.91 1.86
N GLU A 42 4.33 -5.46 1.69
CA GLU A 42 4.78 -6.66 2.42
C GLU A 42 4.84 -6.40 3.92
N TYR A 43 5.37 -5.25 4.35
CA TYR A 43 5.39 -4.86 5.75
C TYR A 43 3.97 -4.77 6.34
N LEU A 44 3.04 -4.12 5.65
CA LEU A 44 1.64 -4.01 6.08
C LEU A 44 0.95 -5.38 6.13
N ARG A 45 1.19 -6.23 5.12
CA ARG A 45 0.62 -7.58 5.02
C ARG A 45 0.99 -8.45 6.21
N THR A 46 2.24 -8.38 6.68
CA THR A 46 2.69 -9.13 7.89
C THR A 46 1.95 -8.73 9.15
N ARG A 47 1.32 -7.55 9.15
CA ARG A 47 0.50 -7.01 10.25
C ARG A 47 -1.00 -7.13 10.01
N GLY A 48 -1.43 -7.81 8.94
CA GLY A 48 -2.84 -7.92 8.57
C GLY A 48 -3.47 -6.57 8.16
N LEU A 49 -2.64 -5.64 7.69
CA LEU A 49 -3.05 -4.34 7.17
C LEU A 49 -2.97 -4.31 5.65
N THR A 50 -3.82 -3.50 5.05
CA THR A 50 -3.68 -2.98 3.69
C THR A 50 -3.37 -1.48 3.76
N HIS A 51 -2.93 -0.90 2.65
CA HIS A 51 -2.73 0.56 2.56
C HIS A 51 -4.01 1.33 2.87
N ALA A 52 -5.14 0.90 2.30
CA ALA A 52 -6.45 1.49 2.60
C ALA A 52 -6.83 1.33 4.09
N GLY A 53 -6.44 0.21 4.71
CA GLY A 53 -6.61 -0.03 6.15
C GLY A 53 -5.81 0.94 7.02
N LEU A 54 -4.55 1.18 6.65
CA LEU A 54 -3.70 2.14 7.36
C LEU A 54 -4.27 3.56 7.27
N ILE A 55 -4.70 4.01 6.08
CA ILE A 55 -5.32 5.32 5.88
C ILE A 55 -6.63 5.43 6.69
N ALA A 56 -7.45 4.38 6.71
CA ALA A 56 -8.68 4.38 7.49
C ALA A 56 -8.40 4.51 9.00
N LEU A 57 -7.38 3.81 9.52
CA LEU A 57 -6.94 3.95 10.91
C LEU A 57 -6.40 5.35 11.20
N HIS A 58 -5.64 5.94 10.27
CA HIS A 58 -5.15 7.31 10.40
C HIS A 58 -6.30 8.31 10.52
N VAL A 59 -7.29 8.27 9.62
CA VAL A 59 -8.47 9.13 9.69
C VAL A 59 -9.24 8.92 11.00
N LEU A 60 -9.38 7.66 11.45
CA LEU A 60 -10.07 7.36 12.70
C LEU A 60 -9.28 7.79 13.94
N SER A 61 -7.95 7.85 13.88
CA SER A 61 -7.11 8.37 14.97
C SER A 61 -7.22 9.88 15.11
N GLU A 62 -7.36 10.62 14.01
CA GLU A 62 -7.48 12.07 13.99
C GLU A 62 -8.91 12.56 14.26
N ASP A 63 -9.89 12.02 13.52
CA ASP A 63 -11.28 12.50 13.52
C ASP A 63 -12.17 11.75 14.53
N GLY A 64 -11.68 10.65 15.12
CA GLY A 64 -12.45 9.79 16.00
C GLY A 64 -13.42 8.85 15.29
N PRO A 65 -14.35 8.20 16.03
CA PRO A 65 -15.31 7.25 15.47
C PRO A 65 -16.15 7.86 14.35
N SER A 66 -16.30 7.16 13.24
CA SER A 66 -17.00 7.66 12.04
C SER A 66 -17.90 6.59 11.42
N PRO A 67 -19.06 6.95 10.83
CA PRO A 67 -19.79 6.04 9.96
C PRO A 67 -18.99 5.71 8.71
N GLN A 68 -19.22 4.51 8.15
CA GLN A 68 -18.42 3.98 7.03
C GLN A 68 -18.43 4.90 5.79
N ARG A 69 -19.57 5.49 5.40
CA ARG A 69 -19.64 6.39 4.22
C ARG A 69 -18.86 7.69 4.38
N PRO A 70 -18.97 8.44 5.50
CA PRO A 70 -18.07 9.57 5.77
C PRO A 70 -16.60 9.16 5.75
N LEU A 71 -16.25 8.00 6.36
CA LEU A 71 -14.89 7.47 6.35
C LEU A 71 -14.39 7.20 4.92
N ALA A 72 -15.21 6.56 4.07
CA ALA A 72 -14.87 6.32 2.67
C ALA A 72 -14.56 7.62 1.91
N ARG A 73 -15.37 8.66 2.12
CA ARG A 73 -15.12 9.99 1.50
C ARG A 73 -13.82 10.63 1.98
N ARG A 74 -13.52 10.54 3.27
CA ARG A 74 -12.28 11.08 3.85
C ARG A 74 -11.06 10.35 3.31
N CYS A 75 -11.13 9.02 3.20
CA CYS A 75 -10.08 8.17 2.63
C CYS A 75 -10.01 8.22 1.09
N LYS A 76 -10.95 8.93 0.41
CA LYS A 76 -11.05 9.03 -1.06
C LYS A 76 -11.14 7.66 -1.77
N VAL A 77 -11.84 6.72 -1.16
CA VAL A 77 -12.12 5.40 -1.71
C VAL A 77 -13.63 5.20 -1.92
N THR A 78 -14.01 4.17 -2.69
CA THR A 78 -15.42 3.81 -2.88
C THR A 78 -16.02 3.21 -1.60
N ASP A 79 -17.36 3.28 -1.46
CA ASP A 79 -18.07 2.64 -0.35
C ASP A 79 -17.81 1.13 -0.31
N GLN A 80 -17.65 0.49 -1.47
CA GLN A 80 -17.34 -0.94 -1.58
C GLN A 80 -15.93 -1.27 -1.07
N THR A 81 -14.93 -0.49 -1.49
CA THR A 81 -13.55 -0.62 -0.98
C THR A 81 -13.52 -0.43 0.53
N MET A 82 -14.17 0.63 1.04
CA MET A 82 -14.23 0.89 2.47
C MET A 82 -14.93 -0.24 3.24
N SER A 83 -15.98 -0.85 2.67
CA SER A 83 -16.66 -1.99 3.30
C SER A 83 -15.71 -3.18 3.50
N ARG A 84 -14.94 -3.53 2.47
CA ARG A 84 -13.92 -4.59 2.54
C ARG A 84 -12.82 -4.25 3.53
N THR A 85 -12.35 -3.00 3.50
CA THR A 85 -11.31 -2.48 4.42
C THR A 85 -11.75 -2.57 5.87
N VAL A 86 -12.95 -2.07 6.20
CA VAL A 86 -13.50 -2.12 7.57
C VAL A 86 -13.68 -3.55 8.03
N GLU A 87 -14.15 -4.45 7.15
CA GLU A 87 -14.29 -5.86 7.50
C GLU A 87 -12.93 -6.54 7.74
N GLY A 88 -11.90 -6.20 6.96
CA GLY A 88 -10.52 -6.64 7.19
C GLY A 88 -9.99 -6.16 8.55
N LEU A 89 -10.11 -4.87 8.83
CA LEU A 89 -9.68 -4.26 10.10
C LEU A 89 -10.45 -4.85 11.30
N ARG A 90 -11.75 -5.13 11.14
CA ARG A 90 -12.57 -5.76 12.19
C ARG A 90 -12.10 -7.19 12.49
N ARG A 91 -11.80 -7.99 11.45
CA ARG A 91 -11.24 -9.35 11.62
C ARG A 91 -9.87 -9.35 12.28
N ALA A 92 -9.05 -8.36 11.99
CA ALA A 92 -7.75 -8.17 12.63
C ALA A 92 -7.86 -7.61 14.07
N GLY A 93 -9.06 -7.21 14.53
CA GLY A 93 -9.26 -6.63 15.85
C GLY A 93 -8.87 -5.16 15.97
N TYR A 94 -8.61 -4.47 14.87
CA TYR A 94 -8.13 -3.08 14.84
C TYR A 94 -9.27 -2.06 14.92
N VAL A 95 -10.47 -2.44 14.50
CA VAL A 95 -11.68 -1.62 14.67
C VAL A 95 -12.83 -2.46 15.21
N ARG A 96 -13.78 -1.78 15.85
CA ARG A 96 -15.09 -2.31 16.18
C ARG A 96 -16.15 -1.52 15.42
N VAL A 97 -17.25 -2.18 15.07
CA VAL A 97 -18.42 -1.56 14.45
C VAL A 97 -19.61 -1.76 15.39
N ALA A 98 -20.18 -0.67 15.88
CA ALA A 98 -21.28 -0.70 16.82
C ALA A 98 -22.25 0.45 16.54
N ALA A 99 -23.51 0.30 17.02
CA ALA A 99 -24.48 1.38 16.94
C ALA A 99 -24.02 2.61 17.76
N ASP A 100 -24.25 3.79 17.21
CA ASP A 100 -24.02 5.05 17.92
C ASP A 100 -24.96 5.11 19.14
N GLN A 101 -24.43 5.53 20.29
CA GLN A 101 -25.22 5.67 21.51
C GLN A 101 -26.27 6.79 21.39
N ARG A 102 -26.04 7.80 20.55
CA ARG A 102 -26.92 8.94 20.33
C ARG A 102 -27.96 8.68 19.25
N ASP A 103 -27.61 7.87 18.25
CA ASP A 103 -28.51 7.48 17.16
C ASP A 103 -28.25 6.02 16.78
N ARG A 104 -29.04 5.11 17.33
CA ARG A 104 -28.92 3.65 17.11
C ARG A 104 -29.10 3.21 15.65
N ARG A 105 -29.58 4.09 14.77
CA ARG A 105 -29.67 3.83 13.33
C ARG A 105 -28.32 3.99 12.61
N ARG A 106 -27.36 4.61 13.27
CA ARG A 106 -26.01 4.84 12.72
C ARG A 106 -25.03 3.82 13.30
N MET A 107 -24.29 3.16 12.42
CA MET A 107 -23.18 2.30 12.80
C MET A 107 -21.88 3.08 12.72
N LEU A 108 -21.10 3.06 13.80
CA LEU A 108 -19.82 3.74 13.90
C LEU A 108 -18.67 2.73 13.82
N VAL A 109 -17.70 3.01 13.00
CA VAL A 109 -16.39 2.38 13.00
C VAL A 109 -15.53 3.11 14.04
N THR A 110 -15.06 2.38 15.03
CA THR A 110 -14.26 2.93 16.14
C THR A 110 -12.94 2.19 16.20
N PRO A 111 -11.79 2.85 16.21
CA PRO A 111 -10.51 2.19 16.36
C PRO A 111 -10.42 1.55 17.77
N THR A 112 -9.79 0.39 17.87
CA THR A 112 -9.44 -0.24 19.14
C THR A 112 -8.07 0.28 19.63
N ALA A 113 -7.71 0.01 20.88
CA ALA A 113 -6.37 0.30 21.37
C ALA A 113 -5.28 -0.41 20.53
N GLN A 114 -5.55 -1.67 20.10
CA GLN A 114 -4.67 -2.41 19.20
C GLN A 114 -4.59 -1.77 17.81
N GLY A 115 -5.71 -1.27 17.26
CA GLY A 115 -5.72 -0.55 15.99
C GLY A 115 -4.93 0.74 16.03
N LEU A 116 -5.01 1.50 17.13
CA LEU A 116 -4.20 2.70 17.31
C LEU A 116 -2.71 2.37 17.47
N ALA A 117 -2.38 1.32 18.23
CA ALA A 117 -1.00 0.89 18.40
C ALA A 117 -0.34 0.45 17.07
N VAL A 118 -1.02 -0.38 16.28
CA VAL A 118 -0.48 -0.83 14.98
C VAL A 118 -0.38 0.33 13.97
N HIS A 119 -1.27 1.31 14.04
CA HIS A 119 -1.17 2.54 13.24
C HIS A 119 0.08 3.34 13.60
N GLU A 120 0.35 3.56 14.90
CA GLU A 120 1.54 4.28 15.35
C GLU A 120 2.83 3.54 14.97
N GLU A 121 2.88 2.22 15.16
CA GLU A 121 4.00 1.38 14.72
C GLU A 121 4.25 1.49 13.21
N ALA A 122 3.18 1.53 12.41
CA ALA A 122 3.30 1.67 10.96
C ALA A 122 3.83 3.05 10.57
N LEU A 123 3.37 4.13 11.21
CA LEU A 123 3.88 5.48 10.97
C LEU A 123 5.37 5.60 11.34
N GLU A 124 5.80 4.99 12.44
CA GLU A 124 7.21 5.00 12.83
C GLU A 124 8.06 4.18 11.86
N ALA A 125 7.57 3.02 11.43
CA ALA A 125 8.26 2.21 10.43
C ALA A 125 8.40 2.94 9.09
N GLU A 126 7.38 3.69 8.66
CA GLU A 126 7.44 4.51 7.43
C GLU A 126 8.49 5.62 7.53
N ARG A 127 8.61 6.28 8.71
CA ARG A 127 9.61 7.33 8.95
C ARG A 127 11.04 6.79 8.99
N SER A 128 11.21 5.58 9.47
CA SER A 128 12.50 4.94 9.70
C SER A 128 12.83 3.84 8.70
N ASP A 129 12.15 3.78 7.53
CA ASP A 129 12.33 2.70 6.55
C ASP A 129 13.82 2.52 6.19
N PRO A 130 14.44 1.39 6.63
CA PRO A 130 15.86 1.18 6.42
C PRO A 130 16.22 0.99 4.93
N ALA A 131 15.26 0.59 4.08
CA ALA A 131 15.50 0.42 2.66
C ALA A 131 15.68 1.78 1.98
N VAL A 132 14.86 2.77 2.37
CA VAL A 132 14.99 4.14 1.89
C VAL A 132 16.22 4.83 2.49
N LEU A 133 16.39 4.75 3.82
CA LEU A 133 17.47 5.44 4.52
C LEU A 133 18.86 4.93 4.14
N ARG A 134 19.06 3.62 3.96
CA ARG A 134 20.37 3.04 3.59
C ARG A 134 20.77 3.33 2.14
N GLY A 135 19.82 3.54 1.26
CA GLY A 135 20.07 3.85 -0.14
C GLY A 135 20.46 5.30 -0.40
N LEU A 136 20.39 6.19 0.60
CA LEU A 136 20.57 7.63 0.45
C LEU A 136 21.76 8.12 1.26
N ALA A 137 22.66 8.85 0.58
CA ALA A 137 23.81 9.51 1.25
C ALA A 137 23.37 10.69 2.11
N ASP A 138 22.34 11.42 1.68
CA ASP A 138 21.75 12.57 2.39
C ASP A 138 20.22 12.53 2.26
N TYR A 139 19.57 11.99 3.28
CA TYR A 139 18.12 11.83 3.33
C TYR A 139 17.38 13.17 3.30
N GLN A 140 17.85 14.18 4.02
CA GLN A 140 17.15 15.47 4.10
C GLN A 140 17.18 16.19 2.75
N THR A 141 18.33 16.25 2.13
CA THR A 141 18.46 16.83 0.77
C THR A 141 17.58 16.11 -0.24
N PHE A 142 17.54 14.77 -0.21
CA PHE A 142 16.67 13.98 -1.08
C PHE A 142 15.19 14.26 -0.83
N ARG A 143 14.78 14.31 0.43
CA ARG A 143 13.40 14.63 0.83
C ARG A 143 12.98 16.02 0.33
N ASP A 144 13.83 17.03 0.47
CA ASP A 144 13.57 18.39 0.00
C ASP A 144 13.43 18.45 -1.53
N GLN A 145 14.27 17.70 -2.25
CA GLN A 145 14.18 17.57 -3.71
C GLN A 145 12.86 16.91 -4.14
N LEU A 146 12.41 15.84 -3.46
CA LEU A 146 11.12 15.21 -3.72
C LEU A 146 9.95 16.18 -3.47
N LEU A 147 9.97 16.94 -2.39
CA LEU A 147 8.92 17.92 -2.09
C LEU A 147 8.83 19.01 -3.16
N ARG A 148 9.98 19.51 -3.64
CA ARG A 148 10.03 20.46 -4.77
C ARG A 148 9.49 19.86 -6.06
N LEU A 149 9.84 18.60 -6.35
CA LEU A 149 9.36 17.89 -7.54
C LEU A 149 7.84 17.67 -7.49
N ILE A 150 7.32 17.23 -6.35
CA ILE A 150 5.87 17.05 -6.12
C ILE A 150 5.15 18.38 -6.29
N GLY A 151 5.67 19.45 -5.70
CA GLY A 151 5.11 20.80 -5.85
C GLY A 151 5.10 21.28 -7.30
N ALA A 152 6.16 21.00 -8.06
CA ALA A 152 6.27 21.39 -9.48
C ALA A 152 5.33 20.59 -10.40
N LEU A 153 5.11 19.30 -10.11
CA LEU A 153 4.28 18.40 -10.93
C LEU A 153 2.80 18.41 -10.51
N GLY A 154 2.53 18.57 -9.20
CA GLY A 154 1.20 18.41 -8.63
C GLY A 154 0.35 19.70 -8.61
N GLY A 155 0.94 20.87 -8.89
CA GLY A 155 0.28 22.13 -8.55
C GLY A 155 -0.10 22.16 -7.06
N ALA A 156 -0.35 23.27 -6.43
CA ALA A 156 -0.74 23.35 -5.01
C ALA A 156 -2.10 22.64 -4.75
N GLY A 157 -2.11 21.32 -4.78
CA GLY A 157 -3.32 20.50 -4.63
C GLY A 157 -2.97 19.08 -4.18
N THR A 158 -3.78 18.58 -3.29
CA THR A 158 -3.94 17.22 -2.77
C THR A 158 -3.06 16.14 -3.46
N PRO A 159 -2.30 15.33 -2.71
CA PRO A 159 -1.58 14.19 -3.28
C PRO A 159 -2.54 13.31 -4.10
N PRO A 160 -2.07 12.68 -5.18
CA PRO A 160 -2.89 11.78 -5.98
C PRO A 160 -3.49 10.69 -5.09
N PRO A 161 -4.71 10.20 -5.39
CA PRO A 161 -5.28 9.08 -4.67
C PRO A 161 -4.33 7.88 -4.80
N LEU A 162 -4.15 7.16 -3.70
CA LEU A 162 -3.41 5.90 -3.71
C LEU A 162 -4.02 4.94 -4.74
N PRO A 163 -3.18 4.15 -5.44
CA PRO A 163 -3.67 3.14 -6.36
C PRO A 163 -4.64 2.20 -5.64
N PRO A 164 -5.67 1.67 -6.33
CA PRO A 164 -6.55 0.67 -5.74
C PRO A 164 -5.71 -0.56 -5.34
N ASP A 165 -6.10 -1.18 -4.22
CA ASP A 165 -5.52 -2.46 -3.81
C ASP A 165 -5.58 -3.45 -5.00
N PRO A 166 -4.54 -4.24 -5.26
CA PRO A 166 -4.57 -5.24 -6.29
C PRO A 166 -5.76 -6.17 -6.05
N GLU A 167 -6.53 -6.44 -7.09
CA GLU A 167 -7.61 -7.43 -7.02
C GLU A 167 -7.01 -8.73 -6.48
N PRO A 168 -7.66 -9.39 -5.49
CA PRO A 168 -7.19 -10.68 -5.03
C PRO A 168 -7.16 -11.61 -6.25
N THR A 169 -5.98 -12.01 -6.67
CA THR A 169 -5.80 -13.04 -7.69
C THR A 169 -6.57 -14.25 -7.21
N GLY A 170 -7.72 -14.49 -7.84
CA GLY A 170 -8.52 -15.68 -7.59
C GLY A 170 -7.63 -16.88 -7.76
N ASP A 171 -7.49 -17.68 -6.72
CA ASP A 171 -6.81 -18.96 -6.76
C ASP A 171 -7.52 -19.83 -7.83
N PRO A 172 -6.87 -20.16 -8.98
CA PRO A 172 -7.51 -20.96 -10.02
C PRO A 172 -7.73 -22.42 -9.61
N ASP A 173 -7.32 -22.82 -8.39
CA ASP A 173 -7.27 -24.22 -7.96
C ASP A 173 -8.29 -24.59 -6.87
N LEU A 174 -9.39 -23.80 -6.71
CA LEU A 174 -10.50 -24.25 -5.89
C LEU A 174 -11.37 -25.24 -6.69
N PRO A 175 -11.38 -26.56 -6.33
CA PRO A 175 -12.22 -27.55 -6.99
C PRO A 175 -13.71 -27.19 -6.83
N GLY A 176 -14.41 -27.20 -7.96
CA GLY A 176 -15.79 -26.81 -8.12
C GLY A 176 -16.73 -27.39 -7.04
N ARG A 177 -17.45 -26.50 -6.44
CA ARG A 177 -18.60 -26.80 -5.54
C ARG A 177 -19.63 -27.59 -6.34
N PRO A 178 -20.05 -28.80 -5.94
CA PRO A 178 -21.05 -29.54 -6.67
C PRO A 178 -22.38 -28.78 -6.70
N ALA A 179 -22.94 -28.65 -7.90
CA ALA A 179 -24.26 -28.10 -8.11
C ALA A 179 -25.29 -28.94 -7.35
N SER A 180 -25.98 -28.33 -6.37
CA SER A 180 -27.13 -28.91 -5.72
C SER A 180 -28.27 -29.03 -6.74
N GLY A 181 -28.48 -30.25 -7.26
CA GLY A 181 -29.57 -30.58 -8.15
C GLY A 181 -30.90 -30.39 -7.45
N SER A 182 -31.73 -29.53 -8.04
CA SER A 182 -33.16 -29.43 -7.75
C SER A 182 -33.86 -30.69 -8.29
N GLY A 183 -34.14 -31.65 -7.43
CA GLY A 183 -35.06 -32.77 -7.70
C GLY A 183 -36.49 -32.35 -7.38
N ARG A 184 -37.28 -32.14 -8.42
CA ARG A 184 -38.75 -32.17 -8.28
C ARG A 184 -39.18 -33.65 -8.21
N GLY A 185 -40.04 -33.95 -7.27
CA GLY A 185 -40.80 -35.13 -7.13
C GLY A 185 -41.90 -34.88 -6.09
#